data_a6d03cb911f6b1840936f5cd6fd48198
#
_entry.id   a6d03cb911f6b1840936f5cd6fd48198
#
_cell.length_a   1.000
_cell.length_b   1.000
_cell.length_c   1.000
_cell.angle_alpha   90.00
_cell.angle_beta   90.00
_cell.angle_gamma   90.00
#
_symmetry.space_group_name_H-M   'P 1'
#
loop_
_entity.id
_entity.type
_entity.pdbx_description
1 polymer ?
#
loop_
_entity_poly.entity_id
_entity_poly.type
_entity_poly.pdbx_seq_one_letter_code
_entity_poly.pdbx_strand_id
1 'polypeptide(L)'
;MPALHEKNVDVFAHGNVPAAAAAPRIRSILVVDDNADAADSLGDLLSAWGYQVTVAHDGPAALAALQDTLPDIALLDIGMPAMDGYELAAHLRFQPGCAELPIVAITGSGGPEDVRRSRAKGFAAHLVKPVSAASLLTLLK
;
A
#
# COMPACT_ATOMS: atom_id res chain seq x y z
N MET A 1 8.75 22.36 10.68
CA MET A 1 7.50 22.30 10.04
C MET A 1 7.12 20.87 9.66
N PRO A 2 5.93 20.54 9.91
CA PRO A 2 5.51 19.16 9.64
C PRO A 2 5.20 18.98 8.16
N ALA A 3 6.18 19.15 7.34
CA ALA A 3 5.99 19.10 5.91
C ALA A 3 5.40 17.79 5.45
N LEU A 4 5.62 16.77 6.23
CA LEU A 4 5.16 15.44 5.85
C LEU A 4 3.75 15.15 6.32
N HIS A 5 3.15 16.09 7.02
CA HIS A 5 1.83 15.86 7.57
C HIS A 5 0.77 16.24 6.56
N GLU A 6 0.52 15.38 5.63
CA GLU A 6 -0.59 15.53 4.70
C GLU A 6 -1.85 15.07 5.38
N LYS A 7 -2.98 15.62 4.97
CA LYS A 7 -4.25 15.26 5.57
C LYS A 7 -4.58 13.79 5.46
N ASN A 8 -4.22 13.18 4.35
CA ASN A 8 -4.69 11.84 4.04
C ASN A 8 -3.59 10.80 4.02
N VAL A 9 -2.42 11.14 4.50
CA VAL A 9 -1.32 10.18 4.50
C VAL A 9 -0.55 10.24 5.80
N ASP A 10 -0.30 9.06 6.37
CA ASP A 10 0.55 8.90 7.54
C ASP A 10 1.65 7.93 7.16
N VAL A 11 2.88 8.39 7.19
CA VAL A 11 4.03 7.56 6.89
C VAL A 11 4.70 7.22 8.22
N PHE A 12 4.91 5.93 8.45
CA PHE A 12 5.43 5.46 9.72
C PHE A 12 6.95 5.38 9.67
N ALA A 13 7.58 6.01 10.65
CA ALA A 13 9.04 6.05 10.69
C ALA A 13 9.65 4.67 10.81
N HIS A 14 8.90 3.74 11.36
CA HIS A 14 9.40 2.39 11.58
C HIS A 14 8.93 1.40 10.54
N GLY A 15 8.40 1.86 9.45
CA GLY A 15 8.06 0.96 8.38
C GLY A 15 9.29 0.22 7.91
N ASN A 16 9.10 -0.79 7.08
CA ASN A 16 10.20 -1.60 6.60
C ASN A 16 11.05 -0.90 5.56
N VAL A 17 10.91 0.39 5.45
CA VAL A 17 11.68 1.16 4.49
C VAL A 17 13.07 1.37 5.05
N PRO A 18 14.11 0.93 4.34
CA PRO A 18 15.46 1.17 4.81
C PRO A 18 15.72 2.65 4.94
N ALA A 19 16.29 3.04 6.06
CA ALA A 19 16.64 4.43 6.25
C ALA A 19 17.83 4.85 5.42
N ALA A 20 18.55 3.89 4.91
CA ALA A 20 19.78 4.19 4.21
C ALA A 20 19.52 4.83 2.87
N ALA A 21 20.47 5.59 2.42
CA ALA A 21 20.41 6.21 1.12
C ALA A 21 20.29 5.19 0.00
N ALA A 22 20.58 3.97 0.31
CA ALA A 22 20.51 2.89 -0.66
C ALA A 22 19.11 2.37 -0.86
N ALA A 23 18.11 3.01 -0.30
CA ALA A 23 16.73 2.56 -0.47
C ALA A 23 16.43 2.40 -1.96
N PRO A 24 15.91 1.23 -2.37
CA PRO A 24 15.65 1.00 -3.77
C PRO A 24 14.54 1.90 -4.27
N ARG A 25 14.66 2.26 -5.52
CA ARG A 25 13.62 3.03 -6.17
C ARG A 25 12.42 2.12 -6.40
N ILE A 26 11.24 2.65 -6.09
CA ILE A 26 10.01 1.91 -6.35
C ILE A 26 9.74 1.91 -7.84
N ARG A 27 9.52 0.74 -8.39
CA ARG A 27 9.20 0.57 -9.82
C ARG A 27 7.90 -0.16 -10.03
N SER A 28 7.60 -1.12 -9.18
CA SER A 28 6.40 -1.94 -9.34
C SER A 28 5.52 -1.83 -8.12
N ILE A 29 4.23 -1.73 -8.35
CA ILE A 29 3.24 -1.48 -7.31
C ILE A 29 2.11 -2.49 -7.45
N LEU A 30 1.73 -3.10 -6.34
CA LEU A 30 0.54 -3.93 -6.29
C LEU A 30 -0.58 -3.10 -5.66
N VAL A 31 -1.72 -3.01 -6.34
CA VAL A 31 -2.89 -2.31 -5.83
C VAL A 31 -3.99 -3.33 -5.60
N VAL A 32 -4.53 -3.38 -4.39
CA VAL A 32 -5.61 -4.31 -4.05
C VAL A 32 -6.78 -3.54 -3.47
N ASP A 33 -7.92 -3.63 -4.13
CA ASP A 33 -9.15 -2.97 -3.68
C ASP A 33 -10.32 -3.70 -4.35
N ASP A 34 -11.32 -4.09 -3.55
CA ASP A 34 -12.47 -4.80 -4.09
C ASP A 34 -13.40 -3.89 -4.91
N ASN A 35 -13.25 -2.59 -4.77
CA ASN A 35 -13.94 -1.66 -5.66
C ASN A 35 -13.13 -1.57 -6.95
N ALA A 36 -13.63 -2.20 -8.01
CA ALA A 36 -12.88 -2.28 -9.26
C ALA A 36 -12.60 -0.90 -9.84
N ASP A 37 -13.55 0.00 -9.78
CA ASP A 37 -13.35 1.34 -10.34
C ASP A 37 -12.25 2.08 -9.60
N ALA A 38 -12.23 1.98 -8.27
CA ALA A 38 -11.20 2.65 -7.48
C ALA A 38 -9.83 2.04 -7.73
N ALA A 39 -9.76 0.71 -7.78
CA ALA A 39 -8.49 0.02 -8.02
C ALA A 39 -7.95 0.34 -9.40
N ASP A 40 -8.82 0.28 -10.41
CA ASP A 40 -8.40 0.50 -11.79
C ASP A 40 -7.98 1.95 -12.01
N SER A 41 -8.71 2.90 -11.43
CA SER A 41 -8.37 4.32 -11.54
C SER A 41 -7.02 4.61 -10.91
N LEU A 42 -6.78 4.04 -9.74
CA LEU A 42 -5.50 4.21 -9.08
C LEU A 42 -4.37 3.58 -9.90
N GLY A 43 -4.63 2.40 -10.44
CA GLY A 43 -3.66 1.72 -11.28
C GLY A 43 -3.33 2.53 -12.54
N ASP A 44 -4.36 3.13 -13.16
CA ASP A 44 -4.15 3.95 -14.34
C ASP A 44 -3.29 5.17 -14.02
N LEU A 45 -3.56 5.83 -12.91
CA LEU A 45 -2.79 7.00 -12.50
C LEU A 45 -1.32 6.64 -12.29
N LEU A 46 -1.09 5.57 -11.55
CA LEU A 46 0.28 5.15 -11.26
C LEU A 46 1.01 4.69 -12.51
N SER A 47 0.30 4.00 -13.40
CA SER A 47 0.88 3.60 -14.68
C SER A 47 1.27 4.82 -15.51
N ALA A 48 0.44 5.85 -15.50
CA ALA A 48 0.74 7.08 -16.23
C ALA A 48 1.99 7.76 -15.68
N TRP A 49 2.30 7.54 -14.41
CA TRP A 49 3.52 8.09 -13.82
C TRP A 49 4.74 7.23 -14.07
N GLY A 50 4.60 6.12 -14.78
CA GLY A 50 5.72 5.29 -15.17
C GLY A 50 5.94 4.05 -14.33
N TYR A 51 5.07 3.76 -13.36
CA TYR A 51 5.21 2.56 -12.55
C TYR A 51 4.63 1.35 -13.26
N GLN A 52 5.15 0.19 -12.95
CA GLN A 52 4.55 -1.07 -13.34
C GLN A 52 3.51 -1.41 -12.29
N VAL A 53 2.26 -1.51 -12.69
CA VAL A 53 1.18 -1.70 -11.73
C VAL A 53 0.46 -3.01 -11.99
N THR A 54 0.24 -3.75 -10.92
CA THR A 54 -0.61 -4.92 -10.94
C THR A 54 -1.81 -4.62 -10.06
N VAL A 55 -3.00 -4.80 -10.61
CA VAL A 55 -4.24 -4.53 -9.88
C VAL A 55 -4.91 -5.85 -9.56
N ALA A 56 -5.33 -6.01 -8.32
CA ALA A 56 -6.09 -7.17 -7.89
C ALA A 56 -7.33 -6.69 -7.14
N HIS A 57 -8.43 -7.40 -7.30
CA HIS A 57 -9.69 -6.96 -6.70
C HIS A 57 -10.08 -7.79 -5.47
N ASP A 58 -9.24 -8.72 -5.06
CA ASP A 58 -9.45 -9.46 -3.82
C ASP A 58 -8.12 -10.07 -3.37
N GLY A 59 -8.16 -10.66 -2.17
CA GLY A 59 -6.96 -11.23 -1.58
C GLY A 59 -6.36 -12.37 -2.39
N PRO A 60 -7.16 -13.37 -2.79
CA PRO A 60 -6.60 -14.47 -3.58
C PRO A 60 -5.98 -14.03 -4.89
N ALA A 61 -6.58 -13.05 -5.57
CA ALA A 61 -6.00 -12.52 -6.80
C ALA A 61 -4.67 -11.82 -6.54
N ALA A 62 -4.58 -11.12 -5.41
CA ALA A 62 -3.34 -10.45 -5.03
C ALA A 62 -2.23 -11.46 -4.78
N LEU A 63 -2.55 -12.53 -4.07
CA LEU A 63 -1.57 -13.57 -3.78
C LEU A 63 -1.13 -14.29 -5.05
N ALA A 64 -2.05 -14.52 -5.97
CA ALA A 64 -1.72 -15.13 -7.26
C ALA A 64 -0.80 -14.25 -8.07
N ALA A 65 -0.98 -12.94 -8.00
CA ALA A 65 -0.15 -12.00 -8.75
C ALA A 65 1.30 -12.07 -8.35
N LEU A 66 1.59 -12.42 -7.10
CA LEU A 66 2.97 -12.52 -6.63
C LEU A 66 3.73 -13.67 -7.26
N GLN A 67 3.04 -14.62 -7.85
CA GLN A 67 3.69 -15.73 -8.54
C GLN A 67 4.45 -15.25 -9.78
N ASP A 68 3.99 -14.16 -10.37
CA ASP A 68 4.59 -13.65 -11.59
C ASP A 68 5.63 -12.59 -11.33
N THR A 69 5.33 -11.66 -10.44
CA THR A 69 6.20 -10.51 -10.20
C THR A 69 6.06 -10.06 -8.76
N LEU A 70 7.19 -9.84 -8.10
CA LEU A 70 7.19 -9.28 -6.75
C LEU A 70 7.15 -7.77 -6.84
N PRO A 71 6.18 -7.12 -6.19
CA PRO A 71 6.12 -5.66 -6.19
C PRO A 71 7.15 -5.06 -5.24
N ASP A 72 7.45 -3.80 -5.47
CA ASP A 72 8.30 -3.05 -4.55
C ASP A 72 7.50 -2.46 -3.40
N ILE A 73 6.20 -2.30 -3.60
CA ILE A 73 5.30 -1.78 -2.56
C ILE A 73 3.89 -2.29 -2.86
N ALA A 74 3.10 -2.49 -1.82
CA ALA A 74 1.71 -2.91 -1.97
C ALA A 74 0.78 -1.90 -1.32
N LEU A 75 -0.27 -1.52 -2.02
CA LEU A 75 -1.31 -0.63 -1.52
C LEU A 75 -2.57 -1.46 -1.33
N LEU A 76 -3.00 -1.63 -0.10
CA LEU A 76 -4.10 -2.55 0.23
C LEU A 76 -5.29 -1.82 0.83
N ASP A 77 -6.46 -2.04 0.26
CA ASP A 77 -7.71 -1.61 0.89
C ASP A 77 -7.96 -2.48 2.12
N ILE A 78 -8.13 -1.84 3.26
CA ILE A 78 -8.31 -2.56 4.51
C ILE A 78 -9.74 -3.12 4.62
N GLY A 79 -10.70 -2.45 4.04
CA GLY A 79 -12.12 -2.76 4.26
C GLY A 79 -12.72 -3.81 3.34
N MET A 80 -11.92 -4.67 2.75
CA MET A 80 -12.46 -5.68 1.84
C MET A 80 -13.22 -6.77 2.59
N PRO A 81 -14.29 -7.30 1.97
CA PRO A 81 -15.01 -8.41 2.56
C PRO A 81 -14.19 -9.70 2.47
N ALA A 82 -14.55 -10.68 3.25
CA ALA A 82 -13.95 -12.01 3.29
C ALA A 82 -12.52 -11.99 3.83
N MET A 83 -11.60 -11.39 3.11
CA MET A 83 -10.22 -11.27 3.58
C MET A 83 -9.87 -9.79 3.58
N ASP A 84 -9.81 -9.17 4.75
CA ASP A 84 -9.51 -7.75 4.82
C ASP A 84 -8.03 -7.49 4.59
N GLY A 85 -7.67 -6.21 4.52
CA GLY A 85 -6.30 -5.83 4.21
C GLY A 85 -5.29 -6.27 5.27
N TYR A 86 -5.70 -6.36 6.52
CA TYR A 86 -4.79 -6.83 7.57
C TYR A 86 -4.47 -8.31 7.40
N GLU A 87 -5.48 -9.12 7.10
CA GLU A 87 -5.27 -10.54 6.84
C GLU A 87 -4.42 -10.74 5.60
N LEU A 88 -4.73 -9.99 4.56
CA LEU A 88 -3.97 -10.10 3.32
C LEU A 88 -2.52 -9.72 3.55
N ALA A 89 -2.26 -8.66 4.32
CA ALA A 89 -0.88 -8.26 4.60
C ALA A 89 -0.11 -9.37 5.28
N ALA A 90 -0.75 -10.07 6.22
CA ALA A 90 -0.08 -11.19 6.88
C ALA A 90 0.27 -12.29 5.88
N HIS A 91 -0.67 -12.61 4.98
CA HIS A 91 -0.39 -13.61 3.96
C HIS A 91 0.71 -13.18 3.00
N LEU A 92 0.72 -11.91 2.63
CA LEU A 92 1.75 -11.40 1.72
C LEU A 92 3.14 -11.56 2.32
N ARG A 93 3.28 -11.30 3.62
CA ARG A 93 4.59 -11.36 4.26
C ARG A 93 5.13 -12.78 4.35
N PHE A 94 4.27 -13.79 4.26
CA PHE A 94 4.72 -15.17 4.23
C PHE A 94 5.18 -15.61 2.85
N GLN A 95 4.92 -14.82 1.82
CA GLN A 95 5.36 -15.20 0.48
C GLN A 95 6.87 -15.02 0.36
N PRO A 96 7.55 -15.93 -0.38
CA PRO A 96 8.99 -15.79 -0.57
C PRO A 96 9.34 -14.42 -1.13
N GLY A 97 10.30 -13.77 -0.51
CA GLY A 97 10.77 -12.46 -0.96
C GLY A 97 9.94 -11.29 -0.48
N CYS A 98 8.91 -11.53 0.34
CA CYS A 98 7.99 -10.47 0.75
C CYS A 98 8.06 -10.12 2.24
N ALA A 99 9.01 -10.68 2.98
CA ALA A 99 9.09 -10.43 4.42
C ALA A 99 9.28 -8.96 4.74
N GLU A 100 9.98 -8.24 3.90
CA GLU A 100 10.28 -6.82 4.09
C GLU A 100 9.47 -5.90 3.19
N LEU A 101 8.48 -6.44 2.51
CA LEU A 101 7.69 -5.66 1.56
C LEU A 101 6.98 -4.50 2.26
N PRO A 102 7.21 -3.26 1.80
CA PRO A 102 6.43 -2.14 2.33
C PRO A 102 4.97 -2.29 1.92
N ILE A 103 4.09 -2.25 2.92
CA ILE A 103 2.66 -2.39 2.69
C ILE A 103 1.97 -1.15 3.23
N VAL A 104 1.12 -0.55 2.42
CA VAL A 104 0.41 0.66 2.75
C VAL A 104 -1.08 0.34 2.91
N ALA A 105 -1.64 0.77 4.01
CA ALA A 105 -3.07 0.60 4.26
C ALA A 105 -3.84 1.74 3.59
N ILE A 106 -4.92 1.40 2.90
CA ILE A 106 -5.85 2.39 2.36
C ILE A 106 -7.19 2.13 3.04
N THR A 107 -7.75 3.15 3.65
CA THR A 107 -8.95 2.97 4.45
C THR A 107 -9.86 4.18 4.32
N GLY A 108 -11.15 3.97 4.57
CA GLY A 108 -12.12 5.07 4.59
C GLY A 108 -12.08 5.88 5.87
N SER A 109 -11.31 5.45 6.85
CA SER A 109 -11.25 6.11 8.15
C SER A 109 -9.82 6.41 8.53
N GLY A 110 -9.55 7.67 8.86
CA GLY A 110 -8.23 8.09 9.29
C GLY A 110 -8.15 8.42 10.77
N GLY A 111 -9.05 7.88 11.57
CA GLY A 111 -9.06 8.15 13.00
C GLY A 111 -7.79 7.64 13.68
N PRO A 112 -7.46 8.20 14.86
CA PRO A 112 -6.22 7.82 15.55
C PRO A 112 -6.11 6.34 15.83
N GLU A 113 -7.22 5.67 16.11
CA GLU A 113 -7.19 4.25 16.39
C GLU A 113 -6.84 3.44 15.15
N ASP A 114 -7.40 3.83 14.01
CA ASP A 114 -7.10 3.13 12.77
C ASP A 114 -5.64 3.30 12.37
N VAL A 115 -5.11 4.49 12.56
CA VAL A 115 -3.71 4.75 12.26
C VAL A 115 -2.82 3.92 13.18
N ARG A 116 -3.14 3.87 14.46
CA ARG A 116 -2.37 3.07 15.42
C ARG A 116 -2.41 1.60 15.06
N ARG A 117 -3.58 1.12 14.63
CA ARG A 117 -3.73 -0.29 14.26
C ARG A 117 -2.87 -0.63 13.05
N SER A 118 -2.85 0.23 12.05
CA SER A 118 -2.01 0.01 10.88
C SER A 118 -0.54 -0.02 11.26
N ARG A 119 -0.11 0.93 12.10
CA ARG A 119 1.27 0.96 12.55
C ARG A 119 1.62 -0.30 13.32
N ALA A 120 0.73 -0.73 14.23
CA ALA A 120 0.97 -1.92 15.04
C ALA A 120 1.08 -3.18 14.20
N LYS A 121 0.41 -3.21 13.06
CA LYS A 121 0.46 -4.34 12.14
C LYS A 121 1.66 -4.30 11.21
N GLY A 122 2.54 -3.31 11.37
CA GLY A 122 3.76 -3.25 10.58
C GLY A 122 3.61 -2.60 9.22
N PHE A 123 2.54 -1.88 8.98
CA PHE A 123 2.36 -1.17 7.73
C PHE A 123 3.32 0.00 7.64
N ALA A 124 3.75 0.31 6.43
CA ALA A 124 4.68 1.41 6.22
C ALA A 124 3.99 2.76 6.21
N ALA A 125 2.72 2.79 5.86
CA ALA A 125 1.97 4.04 5.78
C ALA A 125 0.47 3.74 5.80
N HIS A 126 -0.31 4.79 5.95
CA HIS A 126 -1.76 4.73 6.04
C HIS A 126 -2.33 5.87 5.20
N LEU A 127 -3.12 5.54 4.20
CA LEU A 127 -3.78 6.51 3.34
C LEU A 127 -5.28 6.47 3.60
N VAL A 128 -5.91 7.63 3.55
CA VAL A 128 -7.35 7.75 3.75
C VAL A 128 -8.02 8.06 2.42
N LYS A 129 -9.08 7.33 2.12
CA LYS A 129 -9.86 7.54 0.90
C LYS A 129 -10.60 8.86 0.96
N PRO A 130 -10.77 9.54 -0.15
CA PRO A 130 -10.24 9.22 -1.47
C PRO A 130 -8.74 9.50 -1.54
N VAL A 131 -8.01 8.61 -2.19
CA VAL A 131 -6.57 8.73 -2.31
C VAL A 131 -6.25 9.84 -3.31
N SER A 132 -5.48 10.83 -2.89
CA SER A 132 -5.14 11.95 -3.75
C SER A 132 -3.79 11.75 -4.41
N ALA A 133 -3.60 12.43 -5.54
CA ALA A 133 -2.29 12.41 -6.20
C ALA A 133 -1.20 12.94 -5.29
N ALA A 134 -1.51 13.99 -4.51
CA ALA A 134 -0.53 14.57 -3.60
C ALA A 134 -0.07 13.57 -2.55
N SER A 135 -1.01 12.81 -1.98
CA SER A 135 -0.67 11.79 -1.00
C SER A 135 0.22 10.72 -1.61
N LEU A 136 -0.09 10.30 -2.82
CA LEU A 136 0.71 9.28 -3.50
C LEU A 136 2.11 9.78 -3.81
N LEU A 137 2.23 11.01 -4.24
CA LEU A 137 3.55 11.58 -4.52
C LEU A 137 4.39 11.66 -3.26
N THR A 138 3.78 12.03 -2.14
CA THR A 138 4.47 12.06 -0.86
C THR A 138 4.97 10.67 -0.50
N LEU A 139 4.13 9.67 -0.71
CA LEU A 139 4.45 8.30 -0.33
C LEU A 139 5.54 7.69 -1.20
N LEU A 140 5.48 7.94 -2.51
CA LEU A 140 6.31 7.22 -3.46
C LEU A 140 7.66 7.86 -3.76
N LYS A 141 7.87 9.03 -3.24
CA LYS A 141 9.15 9.72 -3.44
C LYS A 141 10.25 9.29 -2.52
#